data_387c4504d309f5844b6804cac1fa7903
#
_entry.id   387c4504d309f5844b6804cac1fa7903
#
_cell.length_a   1.000
_cell.length_b   1.000
_cell.length_c   1.000
_cell.angle_alpha   90.00
_cell.angle_beta   90.00
_cell.angle_gamma   90.00
#
_symmetry.space_group_name_H-M   'P 1'
#
loop_
_entity.id
_entity.type
_entity.pdbx_description
1 polymer ?
#
loop_
_entity_poly.entity_id
_entity_poly.type
_entity_poly.pdbx_seq_one_letter_code
_entity_poly.pdbx_strand_id
1 'polypeptide(L)'
;LFKEYDVKVSHNPESAMRVLGFAKIPQMVNKGVCVSIGTDGASSSNRMDMVDEMWLTSLIHKGWRLDSTVVPSTDILCMATKNGARALLDDHLYGSLEVGKKADLIIINPYGPSMMPVNDRIAALVTAMHSTNIESTMCDGKWLMRDRKVLTLDEEAIVKEAQEHA
;
A
#
# COMPACT_ATOMS: atom_id res chain seq x y z
N LEU A 1 26.16 0.45 -1.86
CA LEU A 1 25.69 0.09 -3.22
C LEU A 1 24.27 0.63 -3.50
N PHE A 2 23.16 0.10 -2.88
CA PHE A 2 21.80 0.52 -3.25
C PHE A 2 21.59 2.04 -3.19
N LYS A 3 22.04 2.68 -2.10
CA LYS A 3 21.95 4.15 -1.97
C LYS A 3 22.87 4.87 -2.95
N GLU A 4 24.05 4.35 -3.17
CA GLU A 4 25.08 4.92 -4.06
C GLU A 4 24.63 4.93 -5.53
N TYR A 5 23.99 3.84 -5.96
CA TYR A 5 23.47 3.70 -7.32
C TYR A 5 21.98 4.07 -7.44
N ASP A 6 21.44 4.71 -6.42
CA ASP A 6 20.03 5.14 -6.37
C ASP A 6 19.00 4.04 -6.72
N VAL A 7 19.32 2.80 -6.31
CA VAL A 7 18.41 1.65 -6.53
C VAL A 7 17.15 1.84 -5.71
N LYS A 8 16.00 1.68 -6.35
CA LYS A 8 14.68 1.65 -5.72
C LYS A 8 14.31 0.22 -5.36
N VAL A 9 13.66 0.03 -4.23
CA VAL A 9 13.27 -1.29 -3.73
C VAL A 9 11.76 -1.35 -3.62
N SER A 10 11.14 -2.37 -4.22
CA SER A 10 9.74 -2.73 -3.97
C SER A 10 9.71 -3.81 -2.88
N HIS A 11 9.07 -3.51 -1.76
CA HIS A 11 8.85 -4.42 -0.66
C HIS A 11 7.44 -5.02 -0.76
N ASN A 12 7.37 -6.32 -0.93
CA ASN A 12 6.15 -7.08 -1.11
C ASN A 12 6.07 -8.11 0.04
N PRO A 13 5.71 -7.71 1.27
CA PRO A 13 5.85 -8.56 2.44
C PRO A 13 5.04 -9.85 2.38
N GLU A 14 3.80 -9.82 1.90
CA GLU A 14 2.98 -11.01 1.82
C GLU A 14 3.60 -12.07 0.89
N SER A 15 3.99 -11.67 -0.30
CA SER A 15 4.65 -12.56 -1.26
C SER A 15 6.01 -13.06 -0.74
N ALA A 16 6.86 -12.15 -0.24
CA ALA A 16 8.18 -12.49 0.24
C ALA A 16 8.17 -13.47 1.41
N MET A 17 7.23 -13.33 2.34
CA MET A 17 7.12 -14.20 3.51
C MET A 17 6.74 -15.65 3.18
N ARG A 18 6.12 -15.89 2.04
CA ARG A 18 5.76 -17.25 1.63
C ARG A 18 6.98 -18.12 1.32
N VAL A 19 8.01 -17.57 0.69
CA VAL A 19 9.14 -18.35 0.15
C VAL A 19 10.51 -17.71 0.32
N LEU A 20 10.62 -16.39 0.52
CA LEU A 20 11.88 -15.65 0.50
C LEU A 20 12.35 -15.19 1.89
N GLY A 21 11.43 -15.15 2.86
CA GLY A 21 11.72 -14.67 4.22
C GLY A 21 11.69 -13.15 4.34
N PHE A 22 12.51 -12.58 5.23
CA PHE A 22 12.40 -11.18 5.63
C PHE A 22 13.47 -10.30 4.98
N ALA A 23 13.06 -9.33 4.19
CA ALA A 23 13.96 -8.29 3.68
C ALA A 23 14.45 -7.36 4.81
N LYS A 24 15.65 -6.82 4.65
CA LYS A 24 16.27 -5.91 5.65
C LYS A 24 15.76 -4.46 5.50
N ILE A 25 14.43 -4.29 5.44
CA ILE A 25 13.79 -2.99 5.18
C ILE A 25 14.21 -1.90 6.16
N PRO A 26 14.20 -2.08 7.50
CA PRO A 26 14.64 -1.02 8.41
C PRO A 26 16.07 -0.55 8.16
N GLN A 27 16.98 -1.46 7.82
CA GLN A 27 18.36 -1.11 7.49
C GLN A 27 18.46 -0.33 6.17
N MET A 28 17.63 -0.66 5.18
CA MET A 28 17.58 0.07 3.90
C MET A 28 17.05 1.48 4.11
N VAL A 29 15.94 1.63 4.84
CA VAL A 29 15.34 2.92 5.18
C VAL A 29 16.32 3.79 5.94
N ASN A 30 16.96 3.26 7.00
CA ASN A 30 17.95 3.99 7.80
C ASN A 30 19.17 4.45 6.98
N LYS A 31 19.48 3.76 5.88
CA LYS A 31 20.52 4.15 4.92
C LYS A 31 20.02 5.09 3.83
N GLY A 32 18.76 5.51 3.87
CA GLY A 32 18.15 6.40 2.90
C GLY A 32 17.92 5.77 1.53
N VAL A 33 17.80 4.44 1.45
CA VAL A 33 17.33 3.75 0.23
C VAL A 33 15.84 4.03 0.05
N CYS A 34 15.42 4.35 -1.17
CA CYS A 34 14.01 4.50 -1.49
C CYS A 34 13.35 3.10 -1.49
N VAL A 35 12.49 2.86 -0.51
CA VAL A 35 11.70 1.64 -0.41
C VAL A 35 10.23 2.01 -0.64
N SER A 36 9.58 1.32 -1.56
CA SER A 36 8.13 1.34 -1.79
C SER A 36 7.48 0.04 -1.34
N ILE A 37 6.17 0.02 -1.23
CA ILE A 37 5.38 -1.19 -0.99
C ILE A 37 4.68 -1.58 -2.28
N GLY A 38 4.58 -2.87 -2.54
CA GLY A 38 3.80 -3.46 -3.62
C GLY A 38 3.16 -4.77 -3.17
N THR A 39 2.20 -5.27 -3.94
CA THR A 39 1.48 -6.51 -3.63
C THR A 39 2.08 -7.75 -4.29
N ASP A 40 2.99 -7.56 -5.28
CA ASP A 40 3.30 -8.60 -6.24
C ASP A 40 2.04 -9.06 -7.02
N GLY A 41 2.11 -10.13 -7.78
CA GLY A 41 0.97 -10.66 -8.51
C GLY A 41 0.09 -11.60 -7.69
N ALA A 42 -1.15 -11.77 -8.10
CA ALA A 42 -2.11 -12.66 -7.44
C ALA A 42 -1.63 -14.11 -7.36
N SER A 43 -0.80 -14.56 -8.30
CA SER A 43 -0.19 -15.90 -8.28
C SER A 43 0.86 -16.08 -7.17
N SER A 44 1.46 -15.00 -6.69
CA SER A 44 2.49 -15.01 -5.64
C SER A 44 1.90 -14.80 -4.25
N SER A 45 1.10 -13.74 -4.07
CA SER A 45 0.53 -13.38 -2.77
C SER A 45 -0.90 -13.92 -2.56
N ASN A 46 -1.65 -14.22 -3.62
CA ASN A 46 -3.08 -14.53 -3.65
C ASN A 46 -3.99 -13.35 -3.24
N ARG A 47 -3.42 -12.30 -2.69
CA ARG A 47 -4.10 -11.07 -2.31
C ARG A 47 -3.39 -9.90 -2.98
N MET A 48 -4.12 -8.94 -3.50
CA MET A 48 -3.56 -7.73 -4.09
C MET A 48 -4.11 -6.53 -3.32
N ASP A 49 -3.85 -6.52 -2.02
CA ASP A 49 -4.39 -5.56 -1.08
C ASP A 49 -3.28 -4.71 -0.45
N MET A 50 -3.15 -3.46 -0.89
CA MET A 50 -2.16 -2.52 -0.36
C MET A 50 -2.36 -2.17 1.12
N VAL A 51 -3.58 -2.30 1.64
CA VAL A 51 -3.88 -2.06 3.06
C VAL A 51 -3.25 -3.17 3.91
N ASP A 52 -3.42 -4.42 3.48
CA ASP A 52 -2.80 -5.57 4.13
C ASP A 52 -1.27 -5.51 4.07
N GLU A 53 -0.70 -5.10 2.94
CA GLU A 53 0.76 -4.96 2.79
C GLU A 53 1.33 -3.88 3.72
N MET A 54 0.64 -2.75 3.90
CA MET A 54 1.03 -1.74 4.90
C MET A 54 0.98 -2.29 6.32
N TRP A 55 -0.10 -2.98 6.66
CA TRP A 55 -0.27 -3.61 7.97
C TRP A 55 0.80 -4.66 8.25
N LEU A 56 1.05 -5.57 7.30
CA LEU A 56 2.11 -6.58 7.38
C LEU A 56 3.50 -5.93 7.53
N THR A 57 3.82 -4.91 6.74
CA THR A 57 5.08 -4.17 6.87
C THR A 57 5.28 -3.65 8.30
N SER A 58 4.22 -3.11 8.90
CA SER A 58 4.27 -2.64 10.30
C SER A 58 4.55 -3.76 11.29
N LEU A 59 3.89 -4.91 11.16
CA LEU A 59 4.00 -6.01 12.11
C LEU A 59 5.32 -6.77 12.01
N ILE A 60 5.69 -7.17 10.79
CA ILE A 60 6.82 -8.06 10.55
C ILE A 60 8.12 -7.49 11.10
N HIS A 61 8.41 -6.25 10.73
CA HIS A 61 9.70 -5.66 11.08
C HIS A 61 9.83 -5.34 12.56
N LYS A 62 8.73 -4.99 13.21
CA LYS A 62 8.67 -4.77 14.66
C LYS A 62 8.79 -6.09 15.43
N GLY A 63 7.98 -7.08 15.05
CA GLY A 63 7.97 -8.39 15.72
C GLY A 63 9.31 -9.13 15.58
N TRP A 64 9.86 -9.18 14.38
CA TRP A 64 11.14 -9.87 14.14
C TRP A 64 12.32 -9.24 14.90
N ARG A 65 12.31 -7.92 15.11
CA ARG A 65 13.38 -7.22 15.82
C ARG A 65 13.12 -7.01 17.31
N LEU A 66 11.92 -7.33 17.78
CA LEU A 66 11.46 -7.01 19.15
C LEU A 66 11.62 -5.51 19.45
N ASP A 67 11.37 -4.66 18.44
CA ASP A 67 11.49 -3.21 18.52
C ASP A 67 10.28 -2.56 17.85
N SER A 68 9.42 -1.94 18.65
CA SER A 68 8.20 -1.28 18.19
C SER A 68 8.44 0.05 17.46
N THR A 69 9.65 0.56 17.47
CA THR A 69 10.00 1.87 16.90
C THR A 69 10.45 1.81 15.45
N VAL A 70 10.84 0.63 14.95
CA VAL A 70 11.32 0.48 13.57
C VAL A 70 10.19 0.67 12.57
N VAL A 71 10.48 1.30 11.47
CA VAL A 71 9.54 1.58 10.36
C VAL A 71 8.21 2.15 10.90
N PRO A 72 8.21 3.40 11.37
CA PRO A 72 7.00 4.03 11.89
C PRO A 72 5.91 4.15 10.81
N SER A 73 4.66 4.31 11.23
CA SER A 73 3.50 4.38 10.31
C SER A 73 3.62 5.48 9.25
N THR A 74 4.27 6.60 9.58
CA THR A 74 4.57 7.66 8.62
C THR A 74 5.44 7.20 7.45
N ASP A 75 6.46 6.40 7.74
CA ASP A 75 7.35 5.86 6.71
C ASP A 75 6.60 4.82 5.85
N ILE A 76 5.78 3.97 6.48
CA ILE A 76 4.98 2.97 5.77
C ILE A 76 3.99 3.64 4.82
N LEU A 77 3.30 4.69 5.27
CA LEU A 77 2.41 5.45 4.41
C LEU A 77 3.17 6.12 3.25
N CYS A 78 4.36 6.65 3.49
CA CYS A 78 5.22 7.16 2.43
C CYS A 78 5.67 6.06 1.44
N MET A 79 5.97 4.85 1.93
CA MET A 79 6.29 3.71 1.07
C MET A 79 5.12 3.31 0.17
N ALA A 80 3.90 3.37 0.68
CA ALA A 80 2.68 3.05 -0.08
C ALA A 80 2.23 4.16 -1.04
N THR A 81 2.83 5.35 -0.98
CA THR A 81 2.43 6.53 -1.77
C THR A 81 3.61 7.18 -2.48
N LYS A 82 4.25 8.18 -1.86
CA LYS A 82 5.33 8.99 -2.45
C LYS A 82 6.51 8.15 -2.94
N ASN A 83 6.90 7.14 -2.18
CA ASN A 83 8.03 6.31 -2.55
C ASN A 83 7.70 5.38 -3.72
N GLY A 84 6.43 4.96 -3.87
CA GLY A 84 5.95 4.26 -5.07
C GLY A 84 6.16 5.10 -6.33
N ALA A 85 5.72 6.36 -6.30
CA ALA A 85 5.92 7.30 -7.40
C ALA A 85 7.42 7.54 -7.71
N ARG A 86 8.25 7.68 -6.67
CA ARG A 86 9.72 7.79 -6.83
C ARG A 86 10.34 6.53 -7.41
N ALA A 87 9.86 5.37 -7.04
CA ALA A 87 10.36 4.10 -7.57
C ALA A 87 10.09 3.98 -9.07
N LEU A 88 8.99 4.56 -9.54
CA LEU A 88 8.62 4.64 -10.96
C LEU A 88 9.23 5.85 -11.68
N LEU A 89 9.96 6.72 -10.99
CA LEU A 89 10.56 7.96 -11.50
C LEU A 89 9.50 9.00 -11.95
N ASP A 90 8.29 8.93 -11.43
CA ASP A 90 7.13 9.74 -11.80
C ASP A 90 6.58 10.58 -10.63
N ASP A 91 7.39 10.82 -9.59
CA ASP A 91 6.98 11.59 -8.41
C ASP A 91 6.69 13.07 -8.69
N HIS A 92 7.00 13.55 -9.87
CA HIS A 92 6.57 14.85 -10.40
C HIS A 92 5.10 14.83 -10.88
N LEU A 93 4.54 13.65 -11.20
CA LEU A 93 3.17 13.49 -11.70
C LEU A 93 2.17 13.07 -10.63
N TYR A 94 2.54 12.17 -9.71
CA TYR A 94 1.65 11.63 -8.69
C TYR A 94 2.38 11.24 -7.39
N GLY A 95 1.72 10.57 -6.47
CA GLY A 95 2.24 10.15 -5.16
C GLY A 95 1.96 11.13 -4.03
N SER A 96 1.45 12.33 -4.34
CA SER A 96 1.00 13.32 -3.37
C SER A 96 -0.09 14.21 -3.96
N LEU A 97 -0.95 14.77 -3.10
CA LEU A 97 -1.99 15.71 -3.50
C LEU A 97 -1.41 17.13 -3.53
N GLU A 98 -0.99 17.57 -4.70
CA GLU A 98 -0.38 18.89 -4.93
C GLU A 98 -0.95 19.50 -6.21
N VAL A 99 -1.03 20.84 -6.25
CA VAL A 99 -1.45 21.55 -7.47
C VAL A 99 -0.50 21.23 -8.62
N GLY A 100 -1.07 20.85 -9.76
CA GLY A 100 -0.32 20.48 -10.97
C GLY A 100 -0.01 18.98 -11.09
N LYS A 101 -0.25 18.19 -10.07
CA LYS A 101 -0.16 16.72 -10.15
C LYS A 101 -1.48 16.09 -10.61
N LYS A 102 -1.42 14.85 -11.04
CA LYS A 102 -2.59 14.04 -11.36
C LYS A 102 -3.43 13.80 -10.10
N ALA A 103 -4.72 13.77 -10.26
CA ALA A 103 -5.65 13.45 -9.19
C ALA A 103 -5.78 11.93 -9.02
N ASP A 104 -4.77 11.33 -8.39
CA ASP A 104 -4.74 9.93 -7.97
C ASP A 104 -4.97 9.91 -6.47
N LEU A 105 -6.14 9.44 -6.04
CA LEU A 105 -6.52 9.47 -4.62
C LEU A 105 -7.52 8.38 -4.27
N ILE A 106 -7.58 8.07 -2.99
CA ILE A 106 -8.63 7.27 -2.38
C ILE A 106 -9.37 8.10 -1.32
N ILE A 107 -10.67 7.86 -1.18
CA ILE A 107 -11.48 8.39 -0.08
C ILE A 107 -11.72 7.27 0.92
N ILE A 108 -11.43 7.54 2.19
CA ILE A 108 -11.52 6.57 3.27
C ILE A 108 -12.61 7.01 4.23
N ASN A 109 -13.51 6.08 4.55
CA ASN A 109 -14.50 6.26 5.61
C ASN A 109 -13.93 5.75 6.94
N PRO A 110 -13.59 6.62 7.89
CA PRO A 110 -13.00 6.21 9.17
C PRO A 110 -14.05 5.75 10.20
N TYR A 111 -15.35 5.91 9.92
CA TYR A 111 -16.41 5.69 10.92
C TYR A 111 -16.80 4.22 11.10
N GLY A 112 -16.04 3.30 10.54
CA GLY A 112 -16.23 1.86 10.77
C GLY A 112 -15.69 1.39 12.13
N PRO A 113 -16.22 0.28 12.67
CA PRO A 113 -15.78 -0.27 13.97
C PRO A 113 -14.28 -0.58 14.05
N SER A 114 -13.64 -0.88 12.92
CA SER A 114 -12.20 -1.19 12.87
C SER A 114 -11.31 0.03 13.14
N MET A 115 -11.75 1.23 12.76
CA MET A 115 -10.91 2.43 12.86
C MET A 115 -11.26 3.32 14.07
N MET A 116 -12.48 3.22 14.59
CA MET A 116 -12.90 4.09 15.70
C MET A 116 -12.53 3.51 17.08
N PRO A 117 -12.08 4.32 18.06
CA PRO A 117 -11.81 5.76 17.96
C PRO A 117 -10.47 6.07 17.27
N VAL A 118 -10.41 7.13 16.46
CA VAL A 118 -9.18 7.56 15.79
C VAL A 118 -8.43 8.56 16.69
N ASN A 119 -7.34 8.11 17.30
CA ASN A 119 -6.44 8.97 18.08
C ASN A 119 -5.30 9.55 17.23
N ASP A 120 -4.68 8.71 16.40
CA ASP A 120 -3.67 9.08 15.41
C ASP A 120 -4.13 8.60 14.04
N ARG A 121 -4.34 9.54 13.13
CA ARG A 121 -4.86 9.26 11.79
C ARG A 121 -3.89 8.42 10.96
N ILE A 122 -2.59 8.72 11.03
CA ILE A 122 -1.59 8.01 10.24
C ILE A 122 -1.41 6.59 10.77
N ALA A 123 -1.33 6.43 12.08
CA ALA A 123 -1.28 5.12 12.69
C ALA A 123 -2.54 4.29 12.34
N ALA A 124 -3.73 4.88 12.41
CA ALA A 124 -4.99 4.20 12.08
C ALA A 124 -5.04 3.73 10.62
N LEU A 125 -4.53 4.53 9.66
CA LEU A 125 -4.45 4.15 8.25
C LEU A 125 -3.56 2.91 8.02
N VAL A 126 -2.52 2.74 8.81
CA VAL A 126 -1.57 1.64 8.66
C VAL A 126 -1.95 0.41 9.47
N THR A 127 -2.54 0.60 10.67
CA THR A 127 -2.68 -0.49 11.64
C THR A 127 -4.11 -0.93 11.90
N ALA A 128 -5.11 -0.11 11.55
CA ALA A 128 -6.52 -0.35 11.87
C ALA A 128 -7.45 -0.32 10.63
N MET A 129 -7.01 0.29 9.53
CA MET A 129 -7.79 0.35 8.30
C MET A 129 -7.90 -1.03 7.65
N HIS A 130 -9.06 -1.31 7.10
CA HIS A 130 -9.32 -2.42 6.18
C HIS A 130 -9.68 -1.87 4.80
N SER A 131 -9.51 -2.64 3.74
CA SER A 131 -9.89 -2.25 2.37
C SER A 131 -11.36 -1.87 2.26
N THR A 132 -12.21 -2.41 3.13
CA THR A 132 -13.63 -2.05 3.23
C THR A 132 -13.86 -0.61 3.67
N ASN A 133 -12.88 0.05 4.29
CA ASN A 133 -12.95 1.48 4.63
C ASN A 133 -12.69 2.39 3.43
N ILE A 134 -12.15 1.86 2.32
CA ILE A 134 -11.95 2.65 1.09
C ILE A 134 -13.32 2.80 0.41
N GLU A 135 -13.85 4.01 0.42
CA GLU A 135 -15.16 4.33 -0.15
C GLU A 135 -15.08 4.58 -1.65
N SER A 136 -14.06 5.34 -2.09
CA SER A 136 -13.94 5.74 -3.48
C SER A 136 -12.48 5.77 -3.91
N THR A 137 -12.24 5.53 -5.22
CA THR A 137 -10.90 5.54 -5.82
C THR A 137 -10.93 6.35 -7.12
N MET A 138 -9.98 7.26 -7.25
CA MET A 138 -9.80 8.09 -8.45
C MET A 138 -8.39 7.88 -9.00
N CYS A 139 -8.29 7.82 -10.33
CA CYS A 139 -7.04 7.79 -11.06
C CYS A 139 -7.08 8.79 -12.22
N ASP A 140 -6.07 9.65 -12.30
CA ASP A 140 -5.97 10.72 -13.30
C ASP A 140 -7.26 11.55 -13.44
N GLY A 141 -7.89 11.88 -12.30
CA GLY A 141 -9.14 12.62 -12.22
C GLY A 141 -10.41 11.86 -12.60
N LYS A 142 -10.32 10.56 -12.88
CA LYS A 142 -11.45 9.70 -13.22
C LYS A 142 -11.80 8.78 -12.07
N TRP A 143 -13.07 8.71 -11.71
CA TRP A 143 -13.55 7.74 -10.73
C TRP A 143 -13.47 6.32 -11.30
N LEU A 144 -12.71 5.45 -10.64
CA LEU A 144 -12.71 4.01 -10.91
C LEU A 144 -13.72 3.29 -10.04
N MET A 145 -13.84 3.72 -8.78
CA MET A 145 -14.83 3.24 -7.82
C MET A 145 -15.41 4.46 -7.08
N ARG A 146 -16.70 4.48 -6.83
CA ARG A 146 -17.38 5.51 -6.04
C ARG A 146 -18.46 4.87 -5.18
N ASP A 147 -18.52 5.28 -3.92
CA ASP A 147 -19.47 4.74 -2.93
C ASP A 147 -19.45 3.20 -2.91
N ARG A 148 -18.26 2.61 -2.95
CA ARG A 148 -18.02 1.15 -3.01
C ARG A 148 -18.50 0.45 -4.28
N LYS A 149 -18.89 1.18 -5.30
CA LYS A 149 -19.30 0.63 -6.59
C LYS A 149 -18.21 0.87 -7.65
N VAL A 150 -17.69 -0.19 -8.24
CA VAL A 150 -16.76 -0.11 -9.38
C VAL A 150 -17.53 0.42 -10.61
N LEU A 151 -16.95 1.40 -11.29
CA LEU A 151 -17.61 2.10 -12.40
C LEU A 151 -17.06 1.68 -13.78
N THR A 152 -15.92 1.01 -13.79
CA THR A 152 -15.17 0.70 -15.01
C THR A 152 -15.32 -0.74 -15.46
N LEU A 153 -15.86 -1.61 -14.63
CA LEU A 153 -15.98 -3.06 -14.85
C LEU A 153 -17.34 -3.54 -14.34
N ASP A 154 -17.84 -4.61 -14.95
CA ASP A 154 -18.98 -5.38 -14.43
C ASP A 154 -18.45 -6.49 -13.51
N GLU A 155 -18.41 -6.19 -12.19
CA GLU A 155 -17.83 -7.11 -11.19
C GLU A 155 -18.60 -8.44 -11.12
N GLU A 156 -19.94 -8.40 -11.23
CA GLU A 156 -20.78 -9.60 -11.14
C GLU A 156 -20.52 -10.54 -12.33
N ALA A 157 -20.47 -9.98 -13.53
CA ALA A 157 -20.17 -10.75 -14.74
C ALA A 157 -18.77 -11.35 -14.69
N ILE A 158 -17.75 -10.57 -14.26
CA ILE A 158 -16.37 -11.05 -14.16
C ILE A 158 -16.24 -12.17 -13.13
N VAL A 159 -16.82 -12.05 -11.96
CA VAL A 159 -16.75 -13.07 -10.90
C VAL A 159 -17.43 -14.36 -11.38
N LYS A 160 -18.57 -14.25 -12.07
CA LYS A 160 -19.26 -15.42 -12.65
C LYS A 160 -18.40 -16.11 -13.70
N GLU A 161 -17.87 -15.37 -14.66
CA GLU A 161 -17.01 -15.92 -15.71
C GLU A 161 -15.74 -16.56 -15.14
N ALA A 162 -15.09 -15.92 -14.19
CA ALA A 162 -13.92 -16.48 -13.51
C ALA A 162 -14.21 -17.81 -12.82
N GLN A 163 -15.39 -17.96 -12.20
CA GLN A 163 -15.80 -19.21 -11.56
C GLN A 163 -16.08 -20.33 -12.58
N GLU A 164 -16.55 -19.99 -13.79
CA GLU A 164 -16.80 -20.95 -14.86
C GLU A 164 -15.49 -21.52 -15.46
N HIS A 165 -14.38 -20.78 -15.30
CA HIS A 165 -13.06 -21.16 -15.81
C HIS A 165 -12.10 -21.72 -14.75
N ALA A 166 -12.52 -21.81 -13.48
CA ALA A 166 -11.73 -22.37 -12.38
C ALA A 166 -11.92 -23.86 -12.21
#